data_b19887fe8ce5359c02470dd031b3155b
#
_entry.id   b19887fe8ce5359c02470dd031b3155b
#
_cell.length_a   1.000
_cell.length_b   1.000
_cell.length_c   1.000
_cell.angle_alpha   90.00
_cell.angle_beta   90.00
_cell.angle_gamma   90.00
#
_symmetry.space_group_name_H-M   'P 1'
#
loop_
_entity.id
_entity.type
_entity.pdbx_description
1 polymer ?
#
loop_
_entity_poly.entity_id
_entity_poly.type
_entity_poly.pdbx_seq_one_letter_code
_entity_poly.pdbx_strand_id
1 'polypeptide(L)'
;MSKIAFLFPGQGAQKAGMGQDFYEKFPSAKEIFDQASQWLSLDMKELCFKKNERLDLTEYTQAALVTTCLAMEKVVEEYGLHPDVTAGLSLGEYCAIAVSGGMSVKDAITTVRKRGILMEQAVPAGEGSMAAVLGLGAWEIESAIKDTKAEIANY
;
A
#
# COMPACT_ATOMS: atom_id res chain seq x y z
N MET A 1 2.47 29.36 10.00
CA MET A 1 1.80 28.13 10.44
C MET A 1 2.60 26.95 9.91
N SER A 2 2.82 25.90 10.70
CA SER A 2 3.46 24.66 10.25
C SER A 2 2.52 23.94 9.26
N LYS A 3 3.08 23.37 8.20
CA LYS A 3 2.34 22.58 7.22
C LYS A 3 2.33 21.12 7.64
N ILE A 4 1.27 20.39 7.27
CA ILE A 4 1.08 18.97 7.55
C ILE A 4 1.24 18.21 6.24
N ALA A 5 2.07 17.17 6.24
CA ALA A 5 2.21 16.25 5.13
C ALA A 5 1.71 14.86 5.54
N PHE A 6 0.85 14.25 4.72
CA PHE A 6 0.50 12.84 4.85
C PHE A 6 1.35 12.02 3.88
N LEU A 7 2.06 11.03 4.44
CA LEU A 7 2.95 10.16 3.69
C LEU A 7 2.42 8.73 3.73
N PHE A 8 2.24 8.14 2.56
CA PHE A 8 1.68 6.80 2.42
C PHE A 8 2.75 5.79 2.00
N PRO A 9 2.86 4.65 2.72
CA PRO A 9 3.90 3.67 2.45
C PRO A 9 3.66 2.91 1.15
N GLY A 10 4.73 2.34 0.61
CA GLY A 10 4.69 1.37 -0.47
C GLY A 10 4.57 -0.07 0.03
N GLN A 11 4.60 -1.01 -0.93
CA GLN A 11 4.65 -2.45 -0.66
C GLN A 11 5.88 -2.79 0.19
N GLY A 12 5.71 -3.67 1.18
CA GLY A 12 6.70 -4.02 2.19
C GLY A 12 6.32 -3.52 3.59
N ALA A 13 5.36 -2.59 3.71
CA ALA A 13 4.87 -2.09 4.99
C ALA A 13 3.73 -2.94 5.59
N GLN A 14 3.20 -3.93 4.85
CA GLN A 14 2.11 -4.78 5.30
C GLN A 14 2.52 -5.68 6.47
N LYS A 15 1.58 -5.89 7.37
CA LYS A 15 1.72 -6.86 8.48
C LYS A 15 0.35 -7.35 8.93
N ALA A 16 0.26 -8.59 9.38
CA ALA A 16 -0.96 -9.12 9.98
C ALA A 16 -1.37 -8.28 11.20
N GLY A 17 -2.67 -7.96 11.30
CA GLY A 17 -3.23 -7.08 12.33
C GLY A 17 -3.28 -5.60 11.94
N MET A 18 -2.75 -5.20 10.77
CA MET A 18 -2.77 -3.79 10.34
C MET A 18 -4.21 -3.27 10.19
N GLY A 19 -4.50 -2.15 10.88
CA GLY A 19 -5.78 -1.48 10.84
C GLY A 19 -6.91 -2.16 11.64
N GLN A 20 -6.65 -3.28 12.32
CA GLN A 20 -7.67 -3.99 13.11
C GLN A 20 -8.21 -3.13 14.24
N ASP A 21 -7.36 -2.43 14.96
CA ASP A 21 -7.75 -1.54 16.04
C ASP A 21 -8.59 -0.34 15.56
N PHE A 22 -8.33 0.16 14.36
CA PHE A 22 -9.16 1.18 13.71
C PHE A 22 -10.53 0.60 13.32
N TYR A 23 -10.55 -0.58 12.70
CA TYR A 23 -11.78 -1.28 12.34
C TYR A 23 -12.70 -1.50 13.56
N GLU A 24 -12.12 -1.91 14.69
CA GLU A 24 -12.87 -2.23 15.91
C GLU A 24 -13.41 -0.98 16.63
N LYS A 25 -12.68 0.15 16.56
CA LYS A 25 -12.99 1.34 17.33
C LYS A 25 -13.75 2.43 16.55
N PHE A 26 -13.59 2.50 15.23
CA PHE A 26 -14.08 3.61 14.42
C PHE A 26 -15.04 3.13 13.33
N PRO A 27 -16.30 3.58 13.36
CA PRO A 27 -17.30 3.19 12.35
C PRO A 27 -16.90 3.54 10.92
N SER A 28 -16.24 4.67 10.71
CA SER A 28 -15.75 5.10 9.38
C SER A 28 -14.65 4.19 8.81
N ALA A 29 -13.71 3.78 9.65
CA ALA A 29 -12.70 2.80 9.24
C ALA A 29 -13.34 1.45 8.92
N LYS A 30 -14.27 0.99 9.77
CA LYS A 30 -15.03 -0.23 9.56
C LYS A 30 -15.76 -0.21 8.21
N GLU A 31 -16.44 0.89 7.90
CA GLU A 31 -17.16 1.05 6.65
C GLU A 31 -16.24 0.87 5.43
N ILE A 32 -15.05 1.46 5.43
CA ILE A 32 -14.08 1.33 4.32
C ILE A 32 -13.64 -0.13 4.16
N PHE A 33 -13.31 -0.84 5.23
CA PHE A 33 -12.95 -2.25 5.15
C PHE A 33 -14.09 -3.14 4.63
N ASP A 34 -15.31 -2.89 5.11
CA ASP A 34 -16.49 -3.65 4.70
C ASP A 34 -16.86 -3.38 3.23
N GLN A 35 -16.79 -2.12 2.79
CA GLN A 35 -17.00 -1.74 1.40
C GLN A 35 -15.90 -2.31 0.48
N ALA A 36 -14.63 -2.24 0.88
CA ALA A 36 -13.54 -2.84 0.14
C ALA A 36 -13.73 -4.35 -0.05
N SER A 37 -14.21 -5.04 0.98
CA SER A 37 -14.55 -6.47 0.89
C SER A 37 -15.63 -6.74 -0.17
N GLN A 38 -16.64 -5.88 -0.25
CA GLN A 38 -17.70 -5.98 -1.27
C GLN A 38 -17.17 -5.68 -2.68
N TRP A 39 -16.43 -4.59 -2.86
CA TRP A 39 -15.91 -4.18 -4.18
C TRP A 39 -14.94 -5.19 -4.79
N LEU A 40 -14.15 -5.84 -3.93
CA LEU A 40 -13.11 -6.76 -4.38
C LEU A 40 -13.55 -8.23 -4.33
N SER A 41 -14.71 -8.53 -3.75
CA SER A 41 -15.14 -9.91 -3.43
C SER A 41 -14.06 -10.67 -2.63
N LEU A 42 -13.43 -9.97 -1.67
CA LEU A 42 -12.37 -10.48 -0.79
C LEU A 42 -12.74 -10.19 0.66
N ASP A 43 -12.48 -11.12 1.57
CA ASP A 43 -12.58 -10.82 3.00
C ASP A 43 -11.35 -10.02 3.44
N MET A 44 -11.49 -8.68 3.49
CA MET A 44 -10.41 -7.78 3.87
C MET A 44 -10.00 -7.93 5.34
N LYS A 45 -10.90 -8.38 6.21
CA LYS A 45 -10.60 -8.65 7.63
C LYS A 45 -9.71 -9.90 7.74
N GLU A 46 -10.09 -10.97 7.05
CA GLU A 46 -9.27 -12.17 6.98
C GLU A 46 -7.88 -11.86 6.41
N LEU A 47 -7.83 -11.07 5.34
CA LEU A 47 -6.60 -10.71 4.66
C LEU A 47 -5.68 -9.82 5.53
N CYS A 48 -6.23 -8.78 6.16
CA CYS A 48 -5.44 -7.76 6.85
C CYS A 48 -5.18 -8.09 8.32
N PHE A 49 -6.14 -8.74 9.02
CA PHE A 49 -6.08 -8.89 10.48
C PHE A 49 -5.48 -10.20 10.92
N LYS A 50 -5.56 -11.25 10.10
CA LYS A 50 -5.02 -12.56 10.44
C LYS A 50 -3.72 -12.85 9.72
N LYS A 51 -2.88 -13.66 10.36
CA LYS A 51 -1.68 -14.18 9.70
C LYS A 51 -2.10 -15.14 8.58
N ASN A 52 -1.69 -14.84 7.35
CA ASN A 52 -1.96 -15.65 6.17
C ASN A 52 -0.87 -15.42 5.11
N GLU A 53 -0.71 -16.36 4.19
CA GLU A 53 0.31 -16.30 3.14
C GLU A 53 -0.05 -15.34 1.99
N ARG A 54 -1.35 -15.02 1.82
CA ARG A 54 -1.80 -14.15 0.73
C ARG A 54 -1.39 -12.69 0.92
N LEU A 55 -1.22 -12.24 2.18
CA LEU A 55 -0.89 -10.85 2.48
C LEU A 55 0.41 -10.40 1.82
N ASP A 56 1.36 -11.31 1.60
CA ASP A 56 2.66 -11.01 0.98
C ASP A 56 2.69 -11.23 -0.55
N LEU A 57 1.59 -11.70 -1.14
CA LEU A 57 1.44 -11.77 -2.59
C LEU A 57 1.02 -10.40 -3.14
N THR A 58 1.74 -9.90 -4.13
CA THR A 58 1.59 -8.54 -4.68
C THR A 58 0.14 -8.18 -4.99
N GLU A 59 -0.61 -9.09 -5.59
CA GLU A 59 -2.01 -8.89 -5.94
C GLU A 59 -2.92 -8.61 -4.72
N TYR A 60 -2.59 -9.15 -3.54
CA TYR A 60 -3.34 -8.93 -2.31
C TYR A 60 -2.74 -7.81 -1.46
N THR A 61 -1.42 -7.74 -1.37
CA THR A 61 -0.70 -6.71 -0.60
C THR A 61 -1.17 -5.30 -0.96
N GLN A 62 -1.30 -5.02 -2.26
CA GLN A 62 -1.64 -3.68 -2.72
C GLN A 62 -3.02 -3.25 -2.27
N ALA A 63 -4.03 -4.09 -2.42
CA ALA A 63 -5.38 -3.80 -1.95
C ALA A 63 -5.45 -3.69 -0.43
N ALA A 64 -4.75 -4.57 0.29
CA ALA A 64 -4.71 -4.58 1.75
C ALA A 64 -4.11 -3.29 2.33
N LEU A 65 -2.96 -2.84 1.82
CA LEU A 65 -2.31 -1.61 2.27
C LEU A 65 -3.13 -0.36 1.96
N VAL A 66 -3.64 -0.21 0.73
CA VAL A 66 -4.43 0.98 0.36
C VAL A 66 -5.72 1.04 1.17
N THR A 67 -6.43 -0.08 1.35
CA THR A 67 -7.62 -0.13 2.20
C THR A 67 -7.30 0.30 3.63
N THR A 68 -6.23 -0.23 4.22
CA THR A 68 -5.82 0.12 5.57
C THR A 68 -5.45 1.59 5.69
N CYS A 69 -4.63 2.11 4.78
CA CYS A 69 -4.21 3.52 4.80
C CYS A 69 -5.40 4.48 4.69
N LEU A 70 -6.32 4.23 3.75
CA LEU A 70 -7.49 5.08 3.56
C LEU A 70 -8.50 4.96 4.71
N ALA A 71 -8.63 3.77 5.33
CA ALA A 71 -9.45 3.60 6.51
C ALA A 71 -8.89 4.38 7.73
N MET A 72 -7.58 4.36 7.94
CA MET A 72 -6.93 5.12 9.00
C MET A 72 -6.98 6.62 8.73
N GLU A 73 -6.74 7.02 7.49
CA GLU A 73 -6.79 8.42 7.06
C GLU A 73 -8.17 9.02 7.30
N LYS A 74 -9.23 8.31 6.94
CA LYS A 74 -10.60 8.77 7.16
C LYS A 74 -10.89 9.08 8.62
N VAL A 75 -10.39 8.29 9.55
CA VAL A 75 -10.51 8.56 10.98
C VAL A 75 -9.71 9.81 11.37
N VAL A 76 -8.49 9.94 10.88
CA VAL A 76 -7.63 11.10 11.17
C VAL A 76 -8.28 12.40 10.70
N GLU A 77 -8.90 12.37 9.51
CA GLU A 77 -9.67 13.49 8.96
C GLU A 77 -10.87 13.88 9.86
N GLU A 78 -11.61 12.90 10.38
CA GLU A 78 -12.74 13.12 11.31
C GLU A 78 -12.32 13.79 12.62
N TYR A 79 -11.07 13.61 13.03
CA TYR A 79 -10.48 14.33 14.17
C TYR A 79 -9.93 15.70 13.82
N GLY A 80 -10.20 16.19 12.60
CA GLY A 80 -9.86 17.54 12.16
C GLY A 80 -8.41 17.72 11.73
N LEU A 81 -7.67 16.64 11.52
CA LEU A 81 -6.32 16.72 10.97
C LEU A 81 -6.35 16.51 9.46
N HIS A 82 -6.08 17.58 8.73
CA HIS A 82 -6.08 17.59 7.26
C HIS A 82 -4.67 17.89 6.72
N PRO A 83 -4.23 17.24 5.64
CA PRO A 83 -2.93 17.51 5.06
C PRO A 83 -2.95 18.76 4.18
N ASP A 84 -1.86 19.54 4.22
CA ASP A 84 -1.56 20.57 3.22
C ASP A 84 -0.96 19.96 1.96
N VAL A 85 -0.32 18.79 2.09
CA VAL A 85 0.30 18.03 1.00
C VAL A 85 0.23 16.54 1.29
N THR A 86 0.08 15.76 0.23
CA THR A 86 0.11 14.29 0.29
C THR A 86 1.21 13.74 -0.62
N ALA A 87 1.87 12.68 -0.19
CA ALA A 87 2.81 11.95 -1.01
C ALA A 87 2.74 10.45 -0.71
N GLY A 88 3.12 9.63 -1.67
CA GLY A 88 3.09 8.18 -1.52
C GLY A 88 4.21 7.50 -2.28
N LEU A 89 4.77 6.43 -1.71
CA LEU A 89 5.77 5.60 -2.35
C LEU A 89 5.10 4.56 -3.23
N SER A 90 5.28 4.62 -4.57
CA SER A 90 4.74 3.64 -5.52
C SER A 90 3.25 3.39 -5.32
N LEU A 91 2.86 2.31 -4.68
CA LEU A 91 1.49 1.96 -4.29
C LEU A 91 0.82 3.05 -3.43
N GLY A 92 1.56 3.67 -2.50
CA GLY A 92 1.05 4.75 -1.63
C GLY A 92 0.63 6.02 -2.37
N GLU A 93 1.09 6.21 -3.61
CA GLU A 93 0.66 7.32 -4.47
C GLU A 93 -0.84 7.29 -4.73
N TYR A 94 -1.45 6.11 -4.83
CA TYR A 94 -2.91 5.98 -4.97
C TYR A 94 -3.67 6.48 -3.74
N CYS A 95 -3.12 6.28 -2.54
CA CYS A 95 -3.66 6.89 -1.33
C CYS A 95 -3.52 8.41 -1.38
N ALA A 96 -2.33 8.92 -1.76
CA ALA A 96 -2.08 10.36 -1.86
C ALA A 96 -3.03 11.04 -2.85
N ILE A 97 -3.28 10.42 -4.02
CA ILE A 97 -4.22 10.91 -5.03
C ILE A 97 -5.67 10.89 -4.49
N ALA A 98 -6.07 9.81 -3.79
CA ALA A 98 -7.42 9.73 -3.23
C ALA A 98 -7.66 10.79 -2.15
N VAL A 99 -6.71 10.96 -1.22
CA VAL A 99 -6.80 11.94 -0.13
C VAL A 99 -6.76 13.38 -0.65
N SER A 100 -6.06 13.65 -1.74
CA SER A 100 -6.09 14.96 -2.41
C SER A 100 -7.34 15.21 -3.25
N GLY A 101 -8.28 14.26 -3.33
CA GLY A 101 -9.51 14.37 -4.10
C GLY A 101 -9.38 14.02 -5.59
N GLY A 102 -8.23 13.49 -6.02
CA GLY A 102 -7.97 13.13 -7.42
C GLY A 102 -8.67 11.85 -7.89
N MET A 103 -9.08 10.97 -6.95
CA MET A 103 -9.89 9.79 -7.22
C MET A 103 -10.74 9.40 -6.01
N SER A 104 -11.76 8.58 -6.22
CA SER A 104 -12.54 8.05 -5.10
C SER A 104 -11.78 6.96 -4.34
N VAL A 105 -12.13 6.75 -3.06
CA VAL A 105 -11.63 5.63 -2.25
C VAL A 105 -11.85 4.28 -2.97
N LYS A 106 -13.04 4.11 -3.57
CA LYS A 106 -13.37 2.91 -4.34
C LYS A 106 -12.43 2.72 -5.52
N ASP A 107 -12.21 3.79 -6.31
CA ASP A 107 -11.35 3.70 -7.50
C ASP A 107 -9.90 3.42 -7.11
N ALA A 108 -9.38 4.03 -6.03
CA ALA A 108 -8.05 3.75 -5.52
C ALA A 108 -7.90 2.25 -5.19
N ILE A 109 -8.80 1.70 -4.38
CA ILE A 109 -8.75 0.30 -3.92
C ILE A 109 -8.90 -0.68 -5.10
N THR A 110 -9.86 -0.44 -6.00
CA THR A 110 -10.09 -1.35 -7.14
C THR A 110 -8.98 -1.27 -8.17
N THR A 111 -8.41 -0.09 -8.40
CA THR A 111 -7.28 0.11 -9.32
C THR A 111 -6.02 -0.59 -8.82
N VAL A 112 -5.67 -0.45 -7.53
CA VAL A 112 -4.46 -1.12 -7.01
C VAL A 112 -4.63 -2.63 -6.94
N ARG A 113 -5.85 -3.15 -6.76
CA ARG A 113 -6.12 -4.58 -6.89
C ARG A 113 -5.79 -5.07 -8.31
N LYS A 114 -6.28 -4.36 -9.34
CA LYS A 114 -5.97 -4.66 -10.74
C LYS A 114 -4.47 -4.52 -11.03
N ARG A 115 -3.84 -3.46 -10.53
CA ARG A 115 -2.39 -3.24 -10.65
C ARG A 115 -1.60 -4.40 -10.06
N GLY A 116 -1.94 -4.85 -8.86
CA GLY A 116 -1.27 -5.98 -8.20
C GLY A 116 -1.38 -7.28 -9.00
N ILE A 117 -2.56 -7.58 -9.55
CA ILE A 117 -2.79 -8.74 -10.42
C ILE A 117 -1.90 -8.65 -11.68
N LEU A 118 -1.87 -7.49 -12.34
CA LEU A 118 -1.06 -7.30 -13.54
C LEU A 118 0.44 -7.41 -13.26
N MET A 119 0.91 -6.91 -12.13
CA MET A 119 2.31 -7.04 -11.70
C MET A 119 2.67 -8.50 -11.41
N GLU A 120 1.80 -9.23 -10.72
CA GLU A 120 2.00 -10.66 -10.46
C GLU A 120 2.04 -11.49 -11.74
N GLN A 121 1.19 -11.14 -12.72
CA GLN A 121 1.18 -11.79 -14.05
C GLN A 121 2.42 -11.46 -14.88
N ALA A 122 2.96 -10.24 -14.75
CA ALA A 122 4.15 -9.82 -15.48
C ALA A 122 5.43 -10.52 -14.99
N VAL A 123 5.53 -10.77 -13.69
CA VAL A 123 6.63 -11.50 -13.05
C VAL A 123 6.03 -12.41 -11.97
N PRO A 124 5.68 -13.65 -12.30
CA PRO A 124 5.09 -14.59 -11.35
C PRO A 124 5.97 -14.82 -10.12
N ALA A 125 5.32 -15.10 -8.98
CA ALA A 125 6.02 -15.39 -7.74
C ALA A 125 7.06 -16.51 -7.93
N GLY A 126 8.30 -16.24 -7.49
CA GLY A 126 9.43 -17.17 -7.64
C GLY A 126 10.24 -17.03 -8.92
N GLU A 127 9.77 -16.30 -9.93
CA GLU A 127 10.52 -16.05 -11.18
C GLU A 127 11.35 -14.78 -11.14
N GLY A 128 10.99 -13.82 -10.27
CA GLY A 128 11.73 -12.59 -10.06
C GLY A 128 11.60 -12.08 -8.63
N SER A 129 12.43 -11.09 -8.30
CA SER A 129 12.42 -10.44 -6.99
C SER A 129 12.90 -9.01 -7.09
N MET A 130 12.56 -8.20 -6.10
CA MET A 130 13.13 -6.87 -5.89
C MET A 130 13.72 -6.77 -4.49
N ALA A 131 14.83 -6.06 -4.38
CA ALA A 131 15.49 -5.80 -3.10
C ALA A 131 15.74 -4.29 -2.94
N ALA A 132 15.49 -3.77 -1.74
CA ALA A 132 15.93 -2.45 -1.35
C ALA A 132 17.29 -2.56 -0.68
N VAL A 133 18.30 -1.91 -1.24
CA VAL A 133 19.65 -1.88 -0.66
C VAL A 133 19.78 -0.62 0.19
N LEU A 134 20.12 -0.79 1.46
CA LEU A 134 20.29 0.31 2.40
C LEU A 134 21.78 0.43 2.82
N GLY A 135 22.25 1.67 2.89
CA GLY A 135 23.58 1.97 3.44
C GLY A 135 24.76 1.80 2.47
N LEU A 136 24.49 1.50 1.18
CA LEU A 136 25.51 1.49 0.13
C LEU A 136 25.28 2.63 -0.84
N GLY A 137 26.39 3.15 -1.41
CA GLY A 137 26.33 4.15 -2.48
C GLY A 137 26.06 3.52 -3.85
N ALA A 138 25.62 4.33 -4.81
CA ALA A 138 25.30 3.91 -6.17
C ALA A 138 26.43 3.10 -6.83
N TRP A 139 27.67 3.59 -6.73
CA TRP A 139 28.85 2.91 -7.30
C TRP A 139 29.11 1.52 -6.72
N GLU A 140 28.88 1.34 -5.42
CA GLU A 140 29.07 0.06 -4.74
C GLU A 140 28.01 -0.96 -5.23
N ILE A 141 26.77 -0.49 -5.43
CA ILE A 141 25.67 -1.32 -5.95
C ILE A 141 25.95 -1.68 -7.40
N GLU A 142 26.28 -0.72 -8.26
CA GLU A 142 26.61 -0.95 -9.67
C GLU A 142 27.77 -1.95 -9.82
N SER A 143 28.78 -1.83 -8.98
CA SER A 143 29.92 -2.75 -8.97
C SER A 143 29.51 -4.17 -8.55
N ALA A 144 28.62 -4.28 -7.55
CA ALA A 144 28.18 -5.58 -7.05
C ALA A 144 27.30 -6.35 -8.04
N ILE A 145 26.50 -5.65 -8.86
CA ILE A 145 25.59 -6.31 -9.83
C ILE A 145 26.20 -6.50 -11.22
N LYS A 146 27.40 -5.95 -11.50
CA LYS A 146 28.02 -5.88 -12.82
C LYS A 146 28.06 -7.22 -13.58
N ASP A 147 28.30 -8.31 -12.88
CA ASP A 147 28.40 -9.66 -13.46
C ASP A 147 27.14 -10.53 -13.16
N THR A 148 26.02 -9.87 -12.87
CA THR A 148 24.75 -10.52 -12.58
C THR A 148 23.68 -10.14 -13.61
N LYS A 149 22.45 -10.72 -13.48
CA LYS A 149 21.27 -10.32 -14.24
C LYS A 149 20.43 -9.26 -13.52
N ALA A 150 20.89 -8.77 -12.39
CA ALA A 150 20.17 -7.74 -11.64
C ALA A 150 20.26 -6.39 -12.34
N GLU A 151 19.21 -5.61 -12.30
CA GLU A 151 19.12 -4.27 -12.86
C GLU A 151 18.67 -3.29 -11.77
N ILE A 152 19.18 -2.06 -11.81
CA ILE A 152 18.78 -1.01 -10.88
C ILE A 152 17.47 -0.39 -11.40
N ALA A 153 16.41 -0.51 -10.64
CA ALA A 153 15.13 0.09 -10.96
C ALA A 153 15.06 1.57 -10.53
N ASN A 154 15.64 1.90 -9.38
CA ASN A 154 15.72 3.26 -8.82
C ASN A 154 16.96 3.42 -7.94
N TYR A 155 17.41 4.65 -7.81
CA TYR A 155 18.41 5.08 -6.83
C TYR A 155 17.76 5.79 -5.64
#